data_0833f7d2f92cf3773442e9de41888cb8
#
_entry.id   0833f7d2f92cf3773442e9de41888cb8
#
_cell.length_a   1.000
_cell.length_b   1.000
_cell.length_c   1.000
_cell.angle_alpha   90.00
_cell.angle_beta   90.00
_cell.angle_gamma   90.00
#
_symmetry.space_group_name_H-M   'P 1'
#
loop_
_entity.id
_entity.type
_entity.pdbx_description
1 polymer ?
#
loop_
_entity_poly.entity_id
_entity_poly.type
_entity_poly.pdbx_seq_one_letter_code
_entity_poly.pdbx_strand_id
1 'polypeptide(L)'
;LAQTPHPIALGSALKHPNITTDFSEALLEFITPACSSIEESLAWLQRIHVYTNSVLQQQNEKIWPASMPCILGGDDSIPLAQYGTTHTARMKTIYRAGLGHRYGRSMQAIAGIHYNVSFSDDFFVLLQQQEKDSSTLQNFKTRRYFDLIRNFRRHLWLLLYLFGASPALCASFVQG
;
A
#
# COMPACT_ATOMS: atom_id res chain seq x y z
N LEU A 1 -1.32 -17.36 -8.25
CA LEU A 1 -0.22 -16.44 -7.94
C LEU A 1 1.08 -16.88 -8.60
N ALA A 2 1.91 -15.92 -9.05
CA ALA A 2 3.26 -16.20 -9.49
C ALA A 2 4.07 -16.85 -8.37
N GLN A 3 4.94 -17.82 -8.73
CA GLN A 3 5.86 -18.49 -7.80
C GLN A 3 7.31 -18.05 -8.04
N THR A 4 7.51 -17.13 -8.95
CA THR A 4 8.81 -16.55 -9.29
C THR A 4 9.24 -15.55 -8.21
N PRO A 5 10.54 -15.40 -7.97
CA PRO A 5 11.06 -14.35 -7.09
C PRO A 5 10.86 -12.97 -7.72
N HIS A 6 10.97 -11.93 -6.90
CA HIS A 6 10.93 -10.55 -7.38
C HIS A 6 11.93 -10.31 -8.52
N PRO A 7 11.49 -9.81 -9.69
CA PRO A 7 12.35 -9.67 -10.85
C PRO A 7 13.53 -8.71 -10.61
N ILE A 8 14.76 -9.17 -10.87
CA ILE A 8 15.98 -8.37 -10.70
C ILE A 8 15.91 -7.05 -11.50
N ALA A 9 15.29 -7.09 -12.67
CA ALA A 9 15.13 -5.92 -13.53
C ALA A 9 14.23 -4.82 -12.92
N LEU A 10 13.39 -5.15 -11.94
CA LEU A 10 12.63 -4.16 -11.17
C LEU A 10 13.46 -3.50 -10.06
N GLY A 11 14.71 -3.90 -9.88
CA GLY A 11 15.55 -3.41 -8.81
C GLY A 11 15.33 -4.13 -7.47
N SER A 12 15.92 -3.61 -6.42
CA SER A 12 15.83 -4.22 -5.09
C SER A 12 14.52 -3.87 -4.40
N ALA A 13 13.69 -4.87 -4.08
CA ALA A 13 12.48 -4.67 -3.28
C ALA A 13 12.74 -4.01 -1.91
N LEU A 14 13.97 -4.09 -1.39
CA LEU A 14 14.36 -3.44 -0.14
C LEU A 14 14.67 -1.95 -0.30
N LYS A 15 15.21 -1.53 -1.45
CA LYS A 15 15.83 -0.21 -1.61
C LYS A 15 15.22 0.63 -2.74
N HIS A 16 14.47 0.04 -3.66
CA HIS A 16 13.86 0.80 -4.75
C HIS A 16 12.80 1.76 -4.18
N PRO A 17 12.82 3.05 -4.53
CA PRO A 17 11.94 4.05 -3.92
C PRO A 17 10.47 3.90 -4.33
N ASN A 18 10.20 3.30 -5.48
CA ASN A 18 8.86 3.27 -6.08
C ASN A 18 8.28 1.87 -6.28
N ILE A 19 9.12 0.83 -6.19
CA ILE A 19 8.68 -0.57 -6.42
C ILE A 19 9.24 -1.44 -5.30
N THR A 20 8.36 -2.05 -4.54
CA THR A 20 8.70 -3.00 -3.49
C THR A 20 7.75 -4.20 -3.55
N THR A 21 7.83 -5.07 -2.58
CA THR A 21 6.85 -6.13 -2.33
C THR A 21 6.13 -5.86 -1.02
N ASP A 22 4.85 -6.17 -0.97
CA ASP A 22 4.10 -6.14 0.28
C ASP A 22 4.33 -7.44 1.05
N PHE A 23 3.33 -8.29 1.23
CA PHE A 23 3.44 -9.52 2.00
C PHE A 23 4.15 -10.64 1.24
N SER A 24 3.81 -10.81 -0.02
CA SER A 24 4.27 -11.91 -0.88
C SER A 24 5.24 -11.42 -1.96
N GLU A 25 6.14 -12.30 -2.42
CA GLU A 25 6.94 -12.07 -3.63
C GLU A 25 6.07 -11.74 -4.86
N ALA A 26 4.88 -12.33 -4.94
CA ALA A 26 3.93 -12.10 -6.02
C ALA A 26 3.08 -10.83 -5.84
N LEU A 27 3.19 -10.14 -4.70
CA LEU A 27 2.42 -8.94 -4.39
C LEU A 27 3.31 -7.71 -4.49
N LEU A 28 3.38 -7.12 -5.69
CA LEU A 28 4.12 -5.88 -5.91
C LEU A 28 3.39 -4.70 -5.29
N GLU A 29 4.14 -3.84 -4.62
CA GLU A 29 3.66 -2.58 -4.05
C GLU A 29 4.31 -1.41 -4.77
N PHE A 30 3.48 -0.49 -5.28
CA PHE A 30 3.91 0.69 -6.02
C PHE A 30 3.77 1.94 -5.16
N ILE A 31 4.82 2.73 -5.10
CA ILE A 31 4.91 3.91 -4.26
C ILE A 31 5.17 5.12 -5.16
N THR A 32 4.23 6.05 -5.21
CA THR A 32 4.45 7.34 -5.88
C THR A 32 5.25 8.28 -4.96
N PRO A 33 6.04 9.21 -5.52
CA PRO A 33 6.54 10.31 -4.71
C PRO A 33 5.38 11.16 -4.18
N ALA A 34 5.66 12.04 -3.22
CA ALA A 34 4.72 13.07 -2.81
C ALA A 34 4.51 14.04 -3.99
N CYS A 35 3.27 14.20 -4.41
CA CYS A 35 2.89 15.02 -5.55
C CYS A 35 2.01 16.19 -5.09
N SER A 36 2.04 17.29 -5.84
CA SER A 36 1.25 18.49 -5.55
C SER A 36 -0.16 18.44 -6.18
N SER A 37 -0.40 17.50 -7.10
CA SER A 37 -1.69 17.33 -7.75
C SER A 37 -2.05 15.84 -7.93
N ILE A 38 -3.33 15.58 -8.15
CA ILE A 38 -3.87 14.25 -8.44
C ILE A 38 -3.33 13.75 -9.77
N GLU A 39 -3.29 14.62 -10.78
CA GLU A 39 -2.82 14.30 -12.13
C GLU A 39 -1.35 13.84 -12.13
N GLU A 40 -0.51 14.54 -11.36
CA GLU A 40 0.90 14.16 -11.21
C GLU A 40 1.03 12.79 -10.53
N SER A 41 0.26 12.54 -9.49
CA SER A 41 0.26 11.26 -8.77
C SER A 41 -0.19 10.11 -9.68
N LEU A 42 -1.25 10.31 -10.46
CA LEU A 42 -1.72 9.33 -11.44
C LEU A 42 -0.70 9.09 -12.56
N ALA A 43 -0.04 10.14 -13.04
CA ALA A 43 1.00 10.02 -14.05
C ALA A 43 2.21 9.20 -13.54
N TRP A 44 2.60 9.38 -12.27
CA TRP A 44 3.63 8.56 -11.64
C TRP A 44 3.19 7.10 -11.54
N LEU A 45 2.00 6.84 -11.06
CA LEU A 45 1.46 5.48 -10.94
C LEU A 45 1.41 4.79 -12.30
N GLN A 46 0.96 5.48 -13.35
CA GLN A 46 0.94 4.96 -14.72
C GLN A 46 2.35 4.59 -15.22
N ARG A 47 3.34 5.44 -15.00
CA ARG A 47 4.73 5.16 -15.39
C ARG A 47 5.28 3.91 -14.72
N ILE A 48 5.02 3.77 -13.39
CA ILE A 48 5.45 2.60 -12.63
C ILE A 48 4.78 1.34 -13.18
N HIS A 49 3.47 1.37 -13.48
CA HIS A 49 2.76 0.24 -14.07
C HIS A 49 3.29 -0.14 -15.46
N VAL A 50 3.51 0.84 -16.34
CA VAL A 50 4.04 0.60 -17.69
C VAL A 50 5.44 -0.03 -17.62
N TYR A 51 6.34 0.51 -16.79
CA TYR A 51 7.65 -0.04 -16.59
C TYR A 51 7.60 -1.46 -16.04
N THR A 52 6.87 -1.68 -14.96
CA THR A 52 6.73 -3.00 -14.34
C THR A 52 6.15 -4.02 -15.31
N ASN A 53 5.10 -3.65 -16.04
CA ASN A 53 4.48 -4.55 -17.01
C ASN A 53 5.46 -4.93 -18.14
N SER A 54 6.31 -4.00 -18.61
CA SER A 54 7.31 -4.29 -19.63
C SER A 54 8.36 -5.32 -19.16
N VAL A 55 8.70 -5.31 -17.88
CA VAL A 55 9.60 -6.30 -17.27
C VAL A 55 8.92 -7.66 -17.12
N LEU A 56 7.70 -7.67 -16.59
CA LEU A 56 6.94 -8.91 -16.34
C LEU A 56 6.59 -9.67 -17.63
N GLN A 57 6.32 -8.95 -18.73
CA GLN A 57 6.07 -9.57 -20.04
C GLN A 57 7.24 -10.44 -20.52
N GLN A 58 8.48 -10.11 -20.18
CA GLN A 58 9.66 -10.91 -20.51
C GLN A 58 9.66 -12.27 -19.79
N GLN A 59 8.94 -12.38 -18.69
CA GLN A 59 8.77 -13.60 -17.90
C GLN A 59 7.40 -14.27 -18.15
N ASN A 60 6.64 -13.80 -19.14
CA ASN A 60 5.28 -14.22 -19.43
C ASN A 60 4.32 -14.06 -18.22
N GLU A 61 4.57 -13.05 -17.39
CA GLU A 61 3.74 -12.68 -16.27
C GLU A 61 2.94 -11.40 -16.54
N LYS A 62 1.87 -11.20 -15.78
CA LYS A 62 0.98 -10.03 -15.88
C LYS A 62 0.62 -9.51 -14.51
N ILE A 63 0.42 -8.20 -14.42
CA ILE A 63 -0.14 -7.57 -13.23
C ILE A 63 -1.63 -7.91 -13.15
N TRP A 64 -2.08 -8.37 -11.99
CA TRP A 64 -3.49 -8.53 -11.68
C TRP A 64 -4.00 -7.24 -11.00
N PRO A 65 -4.92 -6.49 -11.62
CA PRO A 65 -5.27 -5.15 -11.15
C PRO A 65 -6.35 -5.11 -10.06
N ALA A 66 -6.87 -6.26 -9.64
CA ALA A 66 -7.90 -6.33 -8.60
C ALA A 66 -7.28 -6.57 -7.22
N SER A 67 -7.95 -6.11 -6.16
CA SER A 67 -7.48 -6.25 -4.78
C SER A 67 -7.38 -7.71 -4.32
N MET A 68 -8.22 -8.59 -4.83
CA MET A 68 -8.16 -10.02 -4.52
C MET A 68 -7.62 -10.80 -5.71
N PRO A 69 -6.67 -11.74 -5.52
CA PRO A 69 -6.28 -12.68 -6.57
C PRO A 69 -7.45 -13.61 -6.91
N CYS A 70 -7.49 -14.11 -8.17
CA CYS A 70 -8.61 -14.93 -8.65
C CYS A 70 -8.75 -16.27 -7.91
N ILE A 71 -7.61 -16.96 -7.71
CA ILE A 71 -7.58 -18.30 -7.13
C ILE A 71 -6.34 -18.44 -6.26
N LEU A 72 -6.52 -18.92 -5.04
CA LEU A 72 -5.46 -19.28 -4.11
C LEU A 72 -5.45 -20.79 -3.91
N GLY A 73 -4.27 -21.38 -3.87
CA GLY A 73 -4.05 -22.80 -3.57
C GLY A 73 -3.86 -23.11 -2.08
N GLY A 74 -4.32 -22.22 -1.21
CA GLY A 74 -4.10 -22.29 0.24
C GLY A 74 -2.84 -21.51 0.68
N ASP A 75 -2.63 -21.43 1.98
CA ASP A 75 -1.59 -20.61 2.60
C ASP A 75 -0.17 -20.92 2.12
N ASP A 76 0.13 -22.20 1.90
CA ASP A 76 1.45 -22.65 1.45
C ASP A 76 1.78 -22.26 0.01
N SER A 77 0.76 -21.93 -0.80
CA SER A 77 0.94 -21.46 -2.18
C SER A 77 1.36 -19.98 -2.26
N ILE A 78 1.44 -19.27 -1.12
CA ILE A 78 1.74 -17.85 -1.09
C ILE A 78 3.18 -17.65 -0.62
N PRO A 79 4.12 -17.33 -1.54
CA PRO A 79 5.52 -17.15 -1.21
C PRO A 79 5.73 -15.86 -0.42
N LEU A 80 6.40 -15.96 0.73
CA LEU A 80 6.75 -14.77 1.53
C LEU A 80 7.77 -13.91 0.81
N ALA A 81 7.58 -12.60 0.87
CA ALA A 81 8.51 -11.64 0.31
C ALA A 81 9.92 -11.75 0.92
N GLN A 82 10.93 -11.78 0.06
CA GLN A 82 12.34 -11.90 0.40
C GLN A 82 13.06 -10.59 0.06
N TYR A 83 13.94 -10.14 0.95
CA TYR A 83 14.62 -8.85 0.81
C TYR A 83 16.14 -8.98 0.85
N GLY A 84 16.67 -10.19 0.95
CA GLY A 84 18.10 -10.49 1.04
C GLY A 84 18.54 -10.93 2.44
N THR A 85 19.86 -10.88 2.69
CA THR A 85 20.49 -11.48 3.88
C THR A 85 20.86 -10.49 4.98
N THR A 86 20.76 -9.19 4.75
CA THR A 86 21.05 -8.17 5.76
C THR A 86 20.06 -8.23 6.94
N HIS A 87 20.44 -7.69 8.10
CA HIS A 87 19.55 -7.69 9.27
C HIS A 87 18.19 -7.02 8.98
N THR A 88 18.20 -5.87 8.30
CA THR A 88 16.96 -5.18 7.89
C THR A 88 16.11 -6.03 6.96
N ALA A 89 16.74 -6.70 5.98
CA ALA A 89 16.04 -7.59 5.05
C ALA A 89 15.40 -8.78 5.78
N ARG A 90 16.17 -9.44 6.63
CA ARG A 90 15.69 -10.57 7.43
C ARG A 90 14.56 -10.17 8.39
N MET A 91 14.66 -9.00 9.02
CA MET A 91 13.60 -8.47 9.89
C MET A 91 12.29 -8.31 9.12
N LYS A 92 12.32 -7.77 7.89
CA LYS A 92 11.13 -7.63 7.05
C LYS A 92 10.49 -8.98 6.70
N THR A 93 11.30 -9.99 6.36
CA THR A 93 10.80 -11.33 6.06
C THR A 93 10.22 -12.02 7.30
N ILE A 94 10.92 -11.94 8.45
CA ILE A 94 10.45 -12.52 9.72
C ILE A 94 9.14 -11.86 10.17
N TYR A 95 9.02 -10.54 10.03
CA TYR A 95 7.78 -9.83 10.33
C TYR A 95 6.60 -10.40 9.52
N ARG A 96 6.79 -10.63 8.22
CA ARG A 96 5.77 -11.21 7.33
C ARG A 96 5.44 -12.66 7.68
N ALA A 97 6.45 -13.44 8.04
CA ALA A 97 6.22 -14.79 8.56
C ALA A 97 5.33 -14.76 9.81
N GLY A 98 5.58 -13.82 10.72
CA GLY A 98 4.74 -13.61 11.91
C GLY A 98 3.30 -13.19 11.58
N LEU A 99 3.10 -12.33 10.57
CA LEU A 99 1.76 -11.98 10.08
C LEU A 99 1.04 -13.18 9.49
N GLY A 100 1.73 -13.96 8.64
CA GLY A 100 1.17 -15.19 8.06
C GLY A 100 0.78 -16.22 9.11
N HIS A 101 1.60 -16.37 10.16
CA HIS A 101 1.29 -17.28 11.27
C HIS A 101 0.09 -16.80 12.10
N ARG A 102 -0.06 -15.48 12.30
CA ARG A 102 -1.13 -14.90 13.12
C ARG A 102 -2.48 -14.82 12.41
N TYR A 103 -2.48 -14.48 11.13
CA TYR A 103 -3.69 -14.12 10.39
C TYR A 103 -3.98 -15.01 9.18
N GLY A 104 -3.08 -15.95 8.86
CA GLY A 104 -3.11 -16.72 7.62
C GLY A 104 -2.51 -15.94 6.43
N ARG A 105 -1.82 -16.64 5.54
CA ARG A 105 -1.18 -16.02 4.36
C ARG A 105 -2.22 -15.61 3.31
N SER A 106 -3.31 -16.37 3.20
CA SER A 106 -4.39 -16.07 2.24
C SER A 106 -4.98 -14.69 2.46
N MET A 107 -5.24 -14.32 3.71
CA MET A 107 -5.76 -12.98 4.04
C MET A 107 -4.76 -11.85 3.73
N GLN A 108 -3.47 -12.14 3.79
CA GLN A 108 -2.40 -11.18 3.45
C GLN A 108 -2.18 -11.05 1.93
N ALA A 109 -2.79 -11.90 1.10
CA ALA A 109 -2.73 -11.79 -0.35
C ALA A 109 -3.73 -10.76 -0.93
N ILE A 110 -4.55 -10.13 -0.09
CA ILE A 110 -5.46 -9.05 -0.48
C ILE A 110 -4.66 -7.75 -0.54
N ALA A 111 -4.68 -7.09 -1.69
CA ALA A 111 -4.03 -5.81 -1.91
C ALA A 111 -4.98 -4.64 -1.64
N GLY A 112 -4.46 -3.52 -1.15
CA GLY A 112 -5.19 -2.28 -0.96
C GLY A 112 -4.55 -1.11 -1.69
N ILE A 113 -5.26 0.02 -1.71
CA ILE A 113 -4.73 1.31 -2.15
C ILE A 113 -4.62 2.20 -0.94
N HIS A 114 -3.40 2.70 -0.66
CA HIS A 114 -3.17 3.71 0.36
C HIS A 114 -3.09 5.08 -0.31
N TYR A 115 -3.90 6.01 0.18
CA TYR A 115 -3.87 7.40 -0.28
C TYR A 115 -3.45 8.29 0.89
N ASN A 116 -2.21 8.78 0.85
CA ASN A 116 -1.64 9.62 1.89
C ASN A 116 -1.84 11.09 1.53
N VAL A 117 -2.46 11.85 2.43
CA VAL A 117 -2.74 13.28 2.26
C VAL A 117 -2.08 14.08 3.36
N SER A 118 -1.42 15.17 3.00
CA SER A 118 -0.92 16.17 3.95
C SER A 118 -1.17 17.57 3.42
N PHE A 119 -1.23 18.53 4.33
CA PHE A 119 -1.34 19.94 4.01
C PHE A 119 0.01 20.63 4.23
N SER A 120 0.29 21.69 3.45
CA SER A 120 1.52 22.48 3.60
C SER A 120 1.57 23.22 4.94
N ASP A 121 2.77 23.57 5.37
CA ASP A 121 2.94 24.40 6.56
C ASP A 121 2.30 25.78 6.38
N ASP A 122 2.34 26.35 5.18
CA ASP A 122 1.70 27.63 4.88
C ASP A 122 0.19 27.59 5.11
N PHE A 123 -0.46 26.51 4.75
CA PHE A 123 -1.89 26.32 5.04
C PHE A 123 -2.16 26.37 6.55
N PHE A 124 -1.34 25.71 7.36
CA PHE A 124 -1.51 25.70 8.81
C PHE A 124 -1.16 27.06 9.43
N VAL A 125 -0.18 27.78 8.90
CA VAL A 125 0.14 29.15 9.36
C VAL A 125 -1.04 30.08 9.12
N LEU A 126 -1.65 30.05 7.93
CA LEU A 126 -2.83 30.86 7.63
C LEU A 126 -4.02 30.49 8.52
N LEU A 127 -4.27 29.21 8.71
CA LEU A 127 -5.36 28.74 9.56
C LEU A 127 -5.14 29.13 11.03
N GLN A 128 -3.91 29.02 11.54
CA GLN A 128 -3.55 29.41 12.90
C GLN A 128 -3.75 30.92 13.14
N GLN A 129 -3.36 31.73 12.15
CA GLN A 129 -3.59 33.19 12.20
C GLN A 129 -5.07 33.53 12.21
N GLN A 130 -5.87 32.88 11.36
CA GLN A 130 -7.32 33.08 11.32
C GLN A 130 -7.99 32.71 12.64
N GLU A 131 -7.55 31.65 13.29
CA GLU A 131 -8.08 31.20 14.58
C GLU A 131 -7.48 31.94 15.79
N LYS A 132 -6.51 32.83 15.56
CA LYS A 132 -5.78 33.56 16.60
C LYS A 132 -5.17 32.65 17.67
N ASP A 133 -4.69 31.49 17.26
CA ASP A 133 -4.07 30.51 18.14
C ASP A 133 -2.61 30.85 18.42
N SER A 134 -2.22 30.97 19.68
CA SER A 134 -0.88 31.37 20.13
C SER A 134 0.06 30.17 20.40
N SER A 135 -0.37 28.95 20.16
CA SER A 135 0.48 27.77 20.35
C SER A 135 1.59 27.70 19.31
N THR A 136 2.57 26.80 19.51
CA THR A 136 3.55 26.52 18.46
C THR A 136 2.87 25.93 17.22
N LEU A 137 3.39 26.20 16.03
CA LEU A 137 2.85 25.66 14.77
C LEU A 137 2.75 24.14 14.83
N GLN A 138 3.73 23.44 15.41
CA GLN A 138 3.72 22.00 15.55
C GLN A 138 2.55 21.51 16.40
N ASN A 139 2.28 22.14 17.53
CA ASN A 139 1.17 21.76 18.40
C ASN A 139 -0.18 22.06 17.74
N PHE A 140 -0.27 23.17 17.02
CA PHE A 140 -1.44 23.52 16.23
C PHE A 140 -1.72 22.48 15.15
N LYS A 141 -0.73 22.13 14.31
CA LYS A 141 -0.82 21.09 13.28
C LYS A 141 -1.29 19.75 13.88
N THR A 142 -0.67 19.34 14.97
CA THR A 142 -1.01 18.08 15.65
C THR A 142 -2.49 18.06 16.04
N ARG A 143 -3.01 19.10 16.68
CA ARG A 143 -4.42 19.20 17.05
C ARG A 143 -5.32 19.14 15.81
N ARG A 144 -5.01 19.91 14.77
CA ARG A 144 -5.84 19.95 13.55
C ARG A 144 -5.86 18.62 12.80
N TYR A 145 -4.76 17.89 12.77
CA TYR A 145 -4.76 16.53 12.22
C TYR A 145 -5.61 15.57 13.07
N PHE A 146 -5.58 15.66 14.38
CA PHE A 146 -6.48 14.86 15.23
C PHE A 146 -7.95 15.24 15.04
N ASP A 147 -8.26 16.52 14.86
CA ASP A 147 -9.61 16.97 14.54
C ASP A 147 -10.07 16.44 13.17
N LEU A 148 -9.18 16.48 12.17
CA LEU A 148 -9.44 15.90 10.85
C LEU A 148 -9.73 14.40 10.94
N ILE A 149 -8.91 13.64 11.69
CA ILE A 149 -9.12 12.20 11.89
C ILE A 149 -10.49 11.93 12.55
N ARG A 150 -10.86 12.68 13.59
CA ARG A 150 -12.16 12.54 14.25
C ARG A 150 -13.31 12.82 13.29
N ASN A 151 -13.21 13.87 12.49
CA ASN A 151 -14.24 14.23 11.52
C ASN A 151 -14.29 13.22 10.37
N PHE A 152 -13.15 12.77 9.86
CA PHE A 152 -13.09 11.71 8.86
C PHE A 152 -13.81 10.45 9.36
N ARG A 153 -13.52 10.00 10.57
CA ARG A 153 -14.19 8.82 11.16
C ARG A 153 -15.69 9.02 11.34
N ARG A 154 -16.13 10.23 11.67
CA ARG A 154 -17.56 10.57 11.79
C ARG A 154 -18.30 10.42 10.46
N HIS A 155 -17.64 10.73 9.35
CA HIS A 155 -18.19 10.69 8.00
C HIS A 155 -17.78 9.47 7.18
N LEU A 156 -16.99 8.54 7.74
CA LEU A 156 -16.48 7.35 7.05
C LEU A 156 -17.60 6.49 6.44
N TRP A 157 -18.75 6.40 7.10
CA TRP A 157 -19.91 5.66 6.60
C TRP A 157 -20.34 6.14 5.19
N LEU A 158 -20.23 7.43 4.89
CA LEU A 158 -20.56 7.98 3.58
C LEU A 158 -19.60 7.46 2.50
N LEU A 159 -18.29 7.40 2.80
CA LEU A 159 -17.30 6.85 1.90
C LEU A 159 -17.54 5.36 1.65
N LEU A 160 -17.85 4.61 2.70
CA LEU A 160 -18.21 3.19 2.56
C LEU A 160 -19.49 3.00 1.76
N TYR A 161 -20.49 3.85 1.94
CA TYR A 161 -21.73 3.80 1.17
C TYR A 161 -21.52 4.10 -0.32
N LEU A 162 -20.70 5.10 -0.65
CA LEU A 162 -20.47 5.52 -2.03
C LEU A 162 -19.46 4.64 -2.77
N PHE A 163 -18.44 4.16 -2.09
CA PHE A 163 -17.25 3.53 -2.69
C PHE A 163 -16.91 2.17 -2.10
N GLY A 164 -17.66 1.70 -1.10
CA GLY A 164 -17.41 0.41 -0.47
C GLY A 164 -17.58 -0.75 -1.46
N ALA A 165 -16.66 -1.72 -1.39
CA ALA A 165 -16.75 -2.93 -2.18
C ALA A 165 -17.82 -3.88 -1.62
N SER A 166 -18.25 -4.84 -2.45
CA SER A 166 -19.12 -5.93 -2.03
C SER A 166 -18.48 -6.72 -0.86
N PRO A 167 -19.27 -7.18 0.13
CA PRO A 167 -18.80 -8.09 1.15
C PRO A 167 -18.54 -9.51 0.62
N ALA A 168 -18.85 -9.78 -0.66
CA ALA A 168 -18.58 -11.07 -1.29
C ALA A 168 -17.08 -11.23 -1.54
N LEU A 169 -16.56 -12.41 -1.21
CA LEU A 169 -15.20 -12.79 -1.52
C LEU A 169 -15.14 -14.17 -2.20
N CYS A 170 -14.04 -14.44 -2.90
CA CYS A 170 -13.85 -15.71 -3.57
C CYS A 170 -13.80 -16.85 -2.56
N ALA A 171 -14.45 -17.98 -2.88
CA ALA A 171 -14.48 -19.17 -2.02
C ALA A 171 -13.07 -19.68 -1.65
N SER A 172 -12.05 -19.46 -2.50
CA SER A 172 -10.67 -19.84 -2.21
C SER A 172 -10.06 -19.16 -0.98
N PHE A 173 -10.64 -18.06 -0.49
CA PHE A 173 -10.21 -17.38 0.74
C PHE A 173 -10.81 -17.98 2.01
N VAL A 174 -11.86 -18.77 1.90
CA VAL A 174 -12.60 -19.34 3.03
C VAL A 174 -12.57 -20.87 3.08
N GLN A 175 -11.92 -21.48 2.11
CA GLN A 175 -11.65 -22.92 2.08
C GLN A 175 -10.29 -23.19 2.73
N GLY A 176 -10.21 -23.09 4.04
CA GLY A 176 -9.05 -23.39 4.85
C GLY A 176 -9.42 -24.36 5.96
#